data_d1de36d5f01a97894f64d87ded8065d3
#
_entry.id   d1de36d5f01a97894f64d87ded8065d3
#
_cell.length_a   1.000
_cell.length_b   1.000
_cell.length_c   1.000
_cell.angle_alpha   90.00
_cell.angle_beta   90.00
_cell.angle_gamma   90.00
#
_symmetry.space_group_name_H-M   'P 1'
#
loop_
_entity.id
_entity.type
_entity.pdbx_description
1 polymer ?
#
loop_
_entity_poly.entity_id
_entity_poly.type
_entity_poly.pdbx_seq_one_letter_code
_entity_poly.pdbx_strand_id
1 'polypeptide(L)'
;EAHCNGPARMVAVVSAFDLEAVRRVAPSLEVWTQHLDPVGQGGFTGWLEPHTALHRGAQGTIINHAEHKVSMEHVAKLKAQLPDGFPMCGCAADVDEAKHLAEIGPTFIAAEPPELIGGDISVTTADPSIVSDTVAVVKAVNPNVRVLCGAGVKSGADVAKAVELGAEG
;
A
#
# COMPACT_ATOMS: atom_id res chain seq x y z
N GLU A 1 5.43 -19.21 -2.70
CA GLU A 1 4.70 -19.86 -1.57
C GLU A 1 5.64 -20.41 -0.48
N ALA A 2 6.85 -20.91 -0.82
CA ALA A 2 7.77 -21.49 0.17
C ALA A 2 8.13 -20.54 1.34
N HIS A 3 8.04 -19.24 1.13
CA HIS A 3 8.34 -18.20 2.13
C HIS A 3 7.09 -17.59 2.80
N CYS A 4 5.89 -17.99 2.42
CA CYS A 4 4.64 -17.41 2.93
C CYS A 4 4.22 -17.98 4.30
N ASN A 5 4.92 -18.98 4.83
CA ASN A 5 4.59 -19.64 6.09
C ASN A 5 5.44 -19.14 7.28
N GLY A 6 6.16 -18.04 7.09
CA GLY A 6 6.95 -17.38 8.14
C GLY A 6 6.08 -16.52 9.07
N PRO A 7 6.69 -15.89 10.09
CA PRO A 7 6.00 -15.00 11.02
C PRO A 7 5.56 -13.67 10.37
N ALA A 8 6.13 -13.31 9.22
CA ALA A 8 5.77 -12.09 8.49
C ALA A 8 4.61 -12.36 7.53
N ARG A 9 3.63 -11.45 7.49
CA ARG A 9 2.60 -11.43 6.46
C ARG A 9 3.23 -11.01 5.14
N MET A 10 3.04 -11.82 4.10
CA MET A 10 3.53 -11.55 2.76
C MET A 10 2.35 -11.31 1.82
N VAL A 11 2.41 -10.23 1.05
CA VAL A 11 1.39 -9.84 0.08
C VAL A 11 2.05 -9.64 -1.27
N ALA A 12 1.50 -10.26 -2.32
CA ALA A 12 1.88 -9.95 -3.70
C ALA A 12 0.94 -8.86 -4.24
N VAL A 13 1.49 -7.72 -4.59
CA VAL A 13 0.74 -6.62 -5.22
C VAL A 13 0.98 -6.68 -6.72
N VAL A 14 -0.05 -7.01 -7.48
CA VAL A 14 0.07 -7.37 -8.89
C VAL A 14 -0.76 -6.46 -9.79
N SER A 15 -0.38 -6.40 -11.08
CA SER A 15 -1.22 -5.79 -12.11
C SER A 15 -2.62 -6.42 -12.11
N ALA A 16 -3.65 -5.63 -12.39
CA ALA A 16 -5.02 -6.11 -12.50
C ALA A 16 -5.16 -7.26 -13.53
N PHE A 17 -4.32 -7.28 -14.57
CA PHE A 17 -4.31 -8.35 -15.57
C PHE A 17 -3.75 -9.67 -15.05
N ASP A 18 -2.88 -9.64 -14.03
CA ASP A 18 -2.23 -10.82 -13.46
C ASP A 18 -2.97 -11.38 -12.24
N LEU A 19 -3.90 -10.63 -11.66
CA LEU A 19 -4.57 -10.95 -10.41
C LEU A 19 -5.10 -12.40 -10.37
N GLU A 20 -5.92 -12.76 -11.34
CA GLU A 20 -6.57 -14.07 -11.40
C GLU A 20 -5.56 -15.19 -11.69
N ALA A 21 -4.56 -14.92 -12.52
CA ALA A 21 -3.49 -15.87 -12.82
C ALA A 21 -2.65 -16.20 -11.59
N VAL A 22 -2.25 -15.16 -10.81
CA VAL A 22 -1.48 -15.35 -9.58
C VAL A 22 -2.31 -16.07 -8.52
N ARG A 23 -3.58 -15.67 -8.32
CA ARG A 23 -4.50 -16.38 -7.41
C ARG A 23 -4.63 -17.86 -7.72
N ARG A 24 -4.64 -18.24 -9.00
CA ARG A 24 -4.74 -19.64 -9.43
C ARG A 24 -3.47 -20.44 -9.19
N VAL A 25 -2.29 -19.87 -9.44
CA VAL A 25 -1.01 -20.59 -9.31
C VAL A 25 -0.43 -20.56 -7.90
N ALA A 26 -0.84 -19.60 -7.07
CA ALA A 26 -0.38 -19.42 -5.70
C ALA A 26 -1.57 -19.18 -4.74
N PRO A 27 -2.46 -20.15 -4.55
CA PRO A 27 -3.73 -19.96 -3.83
C PRO A 27 -3.56 -19.62 -2.33
N SER A 28 -2.42 -19.95 -1.72
CA SER A 28 -2.10 -19.61 -0.34
C SER A 28 -1.50 -18.20 -0.17
N LEU A 29 -1.08 -17.56 -1.27
CA LEU A 29 -0.53 -16.22 -1.24
C LEU A 29 -1.66 -15.19 -1.18
N GLU A 30 -1.52 -14.19 -0.32
CA GLU A 30 -2.38 -13.03 -0.32
C GLU A 30 -2.05 -12.14 -1.52
N VAL A 31 -3.05 -11.79 -2.34
CA VAL A 31 -2.84 -11.04 -3.59
C VAL A 31 -3.69 -9.79 -3.61
N TRP A 32 -3.05 -8.66 -3.83
CA TRP A 32 -3.65 -7.34 -3.94
C TRP A 32 -3.49 -6.78 -5.35
N THR A 33 -4.32 -5.79 -5.69
CA THR A 33 -4.16 -5.00 -6.92
C THR A 33 -3.26 -3.80 -6.69
N GLN A 34 -2.57 -3.36 -7.75
CA GLN A 34 -1.73 -2.16 -7.74
C GLN A 34 -2.54 -0.87 -7.72
N HIS A 35 -3.80 -0.91 -8.13
CA HIS A 35 -4.68 0.25 -8.19
C HIS A 35 -6.15 -0.17 -8.28
N LEU A 36 -7.05 0.67 -7.79
CA LEU A 36 -8.49 0.61 -8.05
C LEU A 36 -9.04 2.02 -8.19
N ASP A 37 -10.13 2.15 -8.95
CA ASP A 37 -10.82 3.41 -9.18
C ASP A 37 -12.16 3.46 -8.45
N PRO A 38 -12.60 4.62 -7.92
CA PRO A 38 -13.88 4.78 -7.23
C PRO A 38 -15.06 4.87 -8.20
N VAL A 39 -15.24 3.85 -9.00
CA VAL A 39 -16.32 3.74 -9.99
C VAL A 39 -17.20 2.54 -9.70
N GLY A 40 -18.43 2.58 -10.19
CA GLY A 40 -19.37 1.46 -10.14
C GLY A 40 -19.37 0.67 -11.45
N GLN A 41 -20.27 -0.30 -11.53
CA GLN A 41 -20.53 -1.02 -12.77
C GLN A 41 -21.19 -0.09 -13.81
N GLY A 42 -20.77 -0.19 -15.07
CA GLY A 42 -21.36 0.60 -16.15
C GLY A 42 -20.36 1.10 -17.17
N GLY A 43 -20.54 2.35 -17.63
CA GLY A 43 -19.78 2.97 -18.72
C GLY A 43 -18.43 3.57 -18.29
N PHE A 44 -17.58 2.78 -17.66
CA PHE A 44 -16.27 3.17 -17.14
C PHE A 44 -15.13 2.48 -17.90
N THR A 45 -15.10 2.62 -19.21
CA THR A 45 -14.08 2.00 -20.06
C THR A 45 -12.67 2.41 -19.62
N GLY A 46 -11.82 1.44 -19.33
CA GLY A 46 -10.42 1.63 -18.93
C GLY A 46 -10.19 1.85 -17.43
N TRP A 47 -11.24 1.94 -16.63
CA TRP A 47 -11.15 2.08 -15.18
C TRP A 47 -11.16 0.71 -14.49
N LEU A 48 -10.51 0.64 -13.32
CA LEU A 48 -10.39 -0.57 -12.51
C LEU A 48 -11.46 -0.59 -11.41
N GLU A 49 -12.62 -1.16 -11.73
CA GLU A 49 -13.79 -1.18 -10.86
C GLU A 49 -13.59 -2.14 -9.67
N PRO A 50 -13.82 -1.69 -8.41
CA PRO A 50 -13.52 -2.46 -7.20
C PRO A 50 -14.29 -3.79 -7.10
N HIS A 51 -15.59 -3.79 -7.40
CA HIS A 51 -16.42 -4.99 -7.31
C HIS A 51 -15.93 -6.09 -8.26
N THR A 52 -15.51 -5.73 -9.48
CA THR A 52 -14.90 -6.66 -10.43
C THR A 52 -13.58 -7.21 -9.87
N ALA A 53 -12.73 -6.36 -9.28
CA ALA A 53 -11.48 -6.81 -8.68
C ALA A 53 -11.71 -7.81 -7.53
N LEU A 54 -12.69 -7.55 -6.66
CA LEU A 54 -13.07 -8.47 -5.58
C LEU A 54 -13.53 -9.82 -6.14
N HIS A 55 -14.39 -9.81 -7.15
CA HIS A 55 -14.86 -11.03 -7.82
C HIS A 55 -13.73 -11.84 -8.47
N ARG A 56 -12.67 -11.16 -8.92
CA ARG A 56 -11.46 -11.79 -9.48
C ARG A 56 -10.46 -12.21 -8.39
N GLY A 57 -10.81 -12.02 -7.12
CA GLY A 57 -10.06 -12.52 -5.98
C GLY A 57 -9.04 -11.54 -5.39
N ALA A 58 -9.19 -10.24 -5.64
CA ALA A 58 -8.40 -9.22 -4.93
C ALA A 58 -8.71 -9.30 -3.43
N GLN A 59 -7.65 -9.31 -2.62
CA GLN A 59 -7.72 -9.36 -1.16
C GLN A 59 -7.27 -8.04 -0.53
N GLY A 60 -6.95 -7.05 -1.34
CA GLY A 60 -6.55 -5.71 -0.96
C GLY A 60 -6.12 -4.90 -2.18
N THR A 61 -5.72 -3.66 -1.96
CA THR A 61 -5.20 -2.76 -2.98
C THR A 61 -4.17 -1.81 -2.41
N ILE A 62 -3.21 -1.37 -3.23
CA ILE A 62 -2.51 -0.12 -3.01
C ILE A 62 -3.21 1.00 -3.76
N ILE A 63 -2.96 2.25 -3.38
CA ILE A 63 -3.51 3.44 -4.01
C ILE A 63 -2.53 4.62 -3.88
N ASN A 64 -2.58 5.54 -4.81
CA ASN A 64 -1.78 6.76 -4.78
C ASN A 64 -0.25 6.50 -4.87
N HIS A 65 0.16 5.39 -5.49
CA HIS A 65 1.57 5.11 -5.73
C HIS A 65 2.23 6.24 -6.55
N ALA A 66 3.54 6.47 -6.39
CA ALA A 66 4.25 7.54 -7.08
C ALA A 66 4.13 7.49 -8.61
N GLU A 67 4.01 6.29 -9.18
CA GLU A 67 3.81 6.07 -10.61
C GLU A 67 2.37 6.35 -11.08
N HIS A 68 1.40 6.44 -10.15
CA HIS A 68 -0.01 6.67 -10.46
C HIS A 68 -0.68 7.47 -9.33
N LYS A 69 -0.32 8.73 -9.20
CA LYS A 69 -0.89 9.65 -8.20
C LYS A 69 -2.35 9.97 -8.52
N VAL A 70 -3.14 10.02 -7.45
CA VAL A 70 -4.55 10.40 -7.49
C VAL A 70 -4.85 11.47 -6.44
N SER A 71 -6.02 12.11 -6.52
CA SER A 71 -6.44 13.07 -5.50
C SER A 71 -6.84 12.37 -4.19
N MET A 72 -6.74 13.06 -3.07
CA MET A 72 -7.24 12.57 -1.77
C MET A 72 -8.75 12.30 -1.81
N GLU A 73 -9.50 13.06 -2.61
CA GLU A 73 -10.93 12.79 -2.87
C GLU A 73 -11.15 11.44 -3.54
N HIS A 74 -10.30 11.06 -4.52
CA HIS A 74 -10.32 9.74 -5.15
C HIS A 74 -10.07 8.64 -4.11
N VAL A 75 -9.04 8.79 -3.27
CA VAL A 75 -8.74 7.83 -2.21
C VAL A 75 -9.89 7.69 -1.23
N ALA A 76 -10.49 8.79 -0.79
CA ALA A 76 -11.61 8.79 0.14
C ALA A 76 -12.86 8.11 -0.46
N LYS A 77 -13.18 8.40 -1.73
CA LYS A 77 -14.28 7.75 -2.46
C LYS A 77 -14.05 6.26 -2.62
N LEU A 78 -12.83 5.85 -2.98
CA LEU A 78 -12.49 4.44 -3.08
C LEU A 78 -12.66 3.75 -1.73
N LYS A 79 -12.10 4.33 -0.64
CA LYS A 79 -12.23 3.77 0.71
C LYS A 79 -13.70 3.56 1.12
N ALA A 80 -14.58 4.51 0.76
CA ALA A 80 -16.00 4.41 1.07
C ALA A 80 -16.76 3.33 0.26
N GLN A 81 -16.23 2.91 -0.89
CA GLN A 81 -16.82 1.85 -1.73
C GLN A 81 -16.31 0.45 -1.38
N LEU A 82 -15.14 0.35 -0.76
CA LEU A 82 -14.56 -0.93 -0.38
C LEU A 82 -15.32 -1.54 0.81
N PRO A 83 -15.47 -2.88 0.85
CA PRO A 83 -16.09 -3.53 1.99
C PRO A 83 -15.35 -3.26 3.30
N ASP A 84 -16.07 -3.29 4.41
CA ASP A 84 -15.47 -3.19 5.74
C ASP A 84 -14.38 -4.25 5.93
N GLY A 85 -13.22 -3.81 6.40
CA GLY A 85 -12.07 -4.68 6.61
C GLY A 85 -11.27 -5.03 5.36
N PHE A 86 -11.67 -4.58 4.16
CA PHE A 86 -10.85 -4.76 2.96
C PHE A 86 -9.58 -3.91 3.04
N PRO A 87 -8.38 -4.53 3.02
CA PRO A 87 -7.14 -3.80 3.21
C PRO A 87 -6.86 -2.83 2.06
N MET A 88 -6.49 -1.60 2.43
CA MET A 88 -6.00 -0.59 1.50
C MET A 88 -4.70 0.00 2.03
N CYS A 89 -3.67 0.10 1.18
CA CYS A 89 -2.42 0.78 1.48
C CYS A 89 -2.31 2.04 0.65
N GLY A 90 -2.31 3.21 1.29
CA GLY A 90 -2.04 4.48 0.64
C GLY A 90 -0.55 4.78 0.59
N CYS A 91 -0.01 5.10 -0.58
CA CYS A 91 1.39 5.46 -0.75
C CYS A 91 1.58 6.97 -0.58
N ALA A 92 2.45 7.37 0.32
CA ALA A 92 2.77 8.76 0.64
C ALA A 92 4.17 9.13 0.18
N ALA A 93 4.27 10.20 -0.61
CA ALA A 93 5.55 10.75 -1.07
C ALA A 93 6.29 11.51 0.05
N ASP A 94 5.54 12.06 0.99
CA ASP A 94 6.06 12.86 2.09
C ASP A 94 5.16 12.77 3.34
N VAL A 95 5.59 13.43 4.41
CA VAL A 95 4.89 13.43 5.72
C VAL A 95 3.53 14.12 5.65
N ASP A 96 3.39 15.18 4.84
CA ASP A 96 2.13 15.92 4.71
C ASP A 96 1.09 15.06 3.97
N GLU A 97 1.48 14.37 2.91
CA GLU A 97 0.62 13.43 2.20
C GLU A 97 0.21 12.25 3.11
N ALA A 98 1.15 11.72 3.91
CA ALA A 98 0.86 10.67 4.89
C ALA A 98 -0.18 11.11 5.93
N LYS A 99 -0.12 12.38 6.37
CA LYS A 99 -1.12 12.95 7.28
C LYS A 99 -2.51 12.95 6.66
N HIS A 100 -2.65 13.44 5.42
CA HIS A 100 -3.95 13.47 4.73
C HIS A 100 -4.50 12.05 4.48
N LEU A 101 -3.63 11.10 4.14
CA LEU A 101 -4.04 9.69 4.03
C LEU A 101 -4.50 9.14 5.38
N ALA A 102 -3.82 9.48 6.49
CA ALA A 102 -4.21 9.03 7.83
C ALA A 102 -5.60 9.53 8.25
N GLU A 103 -5.99 10.74 7.83
CA GLU A 103 -7.35 11.29 8.02
C GLU A 103 -8.41 10.44 7.30
N ILE A 104 -8.09 9.89 6.12
CA ILE A 104 -8.98 8.98 5.37
C ILE A 104 -9.04 7.60 6.03
N GLY A 105 -7.97 7.17 6.68
CA GLY A 105 -7.90 5.93 7.46
C GLY A 105 -7.80 4.66 6.62
N PRO A 106 -6.83 4.52 5.70
CA PRO A 106 -6.51 3.23 5.09
C PRO A 106 -5.99 2.25 6.15
N THR A 107 -5.85 0.98 5.79
CA THR A 107 -5.26 -0.03 6.69
C THR A 107 -3.78 0.22 6.90
N PHE A 108 -3.10 0.64 5.83
CA PHE A 108 -1.66 0.90 5.81
C PHE A 108 -1.37 2.22 5.09
N ILE A 109 -0.26 2.85 5.47
CA ILE A 109 0.38 3.94 4.72
C ILE A 109 1.83 3.54 4.48
N ALA A 110 2.25 3.53 3.21
CA ALA A 110 3.64 3.31 2.84
C ALA A 110 4.35 4.66 2.66
N ALA A 111 5.45 4.86 3.38
CA ALA A 111 6.34 6.01 3.19
C ALA A 111 7.26 5.73 1.99
N GLU A 112 7.02 6.42 0.88
CA GLU A 112 7.67 6.17 -0.42
C GLU A 112 8.16 7.47 -1.06
N PRO A 113 9.28 8.08 -0.59
CA PRO A 113 9.89 9.19 -1.30
C PRO A 113 10.17 8.81 -2.76
N PRO A 114 9.59 9.53 -3.75
CA PRO A 114 9.65 9.13 -5.16
C PRO A 114 11.07 8.97 -5.70
N GLU A 115 12.01 9.76 -5.21
CA GLU A 115 13.42 9.75 -5.61
C GLU A 115 14.18 8.47 -5.20
N LEU A 116 13.62 7.69 -4.26
CA LEU A 116 14.21 6.45 -3.77
C LEU A 116 13.56 5.20 -4.33
N ILE A 117 12.41 5.33 -5.01
CA ILE A 117 11.70 4.20 -5.61
C ILE A 117 12.54 3.60 -6.74
N GLY A 118 12.74 2.29 -6.70
CA GLY A 118 13.58 1.58 -7.67
C GLY A 118 15.08 1.90 -7.57
N GLY A 119 15.47 2.75 -6.63
CA GLY A 119 16.87 3.11 -6.37
C GLY A 119 17.65 2.03 -5.63
N ASP A 120 18.95 2.29 -5.48
CA ASP A 120 19.88 1.40 -4.77
C ASP A 120 20.05 1.73 -3.30
N ILE A 121 19.49 2.84 -2.85
CA ILE A 121 19.61 3.33 -1.47
C ILE A 121 18.23 3.26 -0.80
N SER A 122 18.16 2.58 0.34
CA SER A 122 16.95 2.53 1.16
C SER A 122 16.64 3.89 1.79
N VAL A 123 15.35 4.23 1.91
CA VAL A 123 14.91 5.43 2.65
C VAL A 123 15.41 5.40 4.10
N THR A 124 15.54 4.21 4.71
CA THR A 124 16.09 4.05 6.07
C THR A 124 17.56 4.46 6.19
N THR A 125 18.28 4.51 5.07
CA THR A 125 19.68 4.92 4.99
C THR A 125 19.82 6.35 4.46
N ALA A 126 19.03 6.72 3.44
CA ALA A 126 19.10 8.04 2.80
C ALA A 126 18.56 9.15 3.72
N ASP A 127 17.37 8.93 4.28
CA ASP A 127 16.73 9.83 5.22
C ASP A 127 15.84 9.08 6.21
N PRO A 128 16.40 8.58 7.32
CA PRO A 128 15.64 7.89 8.36
C PRO A 128 14.51 8.73 8.97
N SER A 129 14.62 10.05 8.93
CA SER A 129 13.64 10.95 9.53
C SER A 129 12.29 10.88 8.78
N ILE A 130 12.29 10.64 7.48
CA ILE A 130 11.07 10.47 6.70
C ILE A 130 10.22 9.34 7.28
N VAL A 131 10.83 8.21 7.63
CA VAL A 131 10.10 7.07 8.21
C VAL A 131 9.58 7.40 9.61
N SER A 132 10.45 7.90 10.51
CA SER A 132 10.06 8.22 11.89
C SER A 132 9.01 9.32 11.97
N ASP A 133 9.13 10.35 11.15
CA ASP A 133 8.20 11.49 11.13
C ASP A 133 6.85 11.07 10.51
N THR A 134 6.87 10.22 9.48
CA THR A 134 5.66 9.60 8.95
C THR A 134 4.94 8.77 10.02
N VAL A 135 5.68 7.92 10.75
CA VAL A 135 5.11 7.15 11.86
C VAL A 135 4.48 8.07 12.90
N ALA A 136 5.21 9.10 13.33
CA ALA A 136 4.74 10.03 14.35
C ALA A 136 3.45 10.74 13.93
N VAL A 137 3.40 11.29 12.70
CA VAL A 137 2.23 12.03 12.22
C VAL A 137 1.03 11.12 11.99
N VAL A 138 1.23 9.95 11.40
CA VAL A 138 0.16 8.98 11.16
C VAL A 138 -0.45 8.52 12.48
N LYS A 139 0.37 8.13 13.46
CA LYS A 139 -0.12 7.67 14.77
C LYS A 139 -0.79 8.78 15.58
N ALA A 140 -0.39 10.02 15.41
CA ALA A 140 -1.05 11.17 16.03
C ALA A 140 -2.46 11.42 15.45
N VAL A 141 -2.65 11.21 14.14
CA VAL A 141 -3.95 11.38 13.45
C VAL A 141 -4.84 10.14 13.65
N ASN A 142 -4.30 8.95 13.39
CA ASN A 142 -5.04 7.69 13.47
C ASN A 142 -4.12 6.55 13.94
N PRO A 143 -4.16 6.19 15.23
CA PRO A 143 -3.29 5.17 15.79
C PRO A 143 -3.53 3.75 15.24
N ASN A 144 -4.68 3.52 14.59
CA ASN A 144 -5.01 2.21 14.01
C ASN A 144 -4.38 2.00 12.63
N VAL A 145 -3.94 3.05 11.95
CA VAL A 145 -3.25 2.95 10.66
C VAL A 145 -1.82 2.49 10.89
N ARG A 146 -1.39 1.48 10.15
CA ARG A 146 -0.03 0.93 10.20
C ARG A 146 0.84 1.59 9.15
N VAL A 147 2.10 1.87 9.51
CA VAL A 147 3.07 2.51 8.60
C VAL A 147 4.04 1.46 8.08
N LEU A 148 4.24 1.48 6.76
CA LEU A 148 5.20 0.65 6.05
C LEU A 148 6.32 1.53 5.48
N CYS A 149 7.52 0.95 5.37
CA CYS A 149 8.65 1.56 4.67
C CYS A 149 8.67 1.04 3.23
N GLY A 150 8.45 1.91 2.24
CA GLY A 150 8.11 1.52 0.87
C GLY A 150 9.18 1.79 -0.20
N ALA A 151 10.34 2.40 0.11
CA ALA A 151 11.30 2.77 -0.92
C ALA A 151 12.71 2.22 -0.67
N GLY A 152 13.30 1.59 -1.68
CA GLY A 152 14.69 1.15 -1.70
C GLY A 152 15.05 0.01 -0.74
N VAL A 153 14.10 -0.65 -0.10
CA VAL A 153 14.33 -1.77 0.84
C VAL A 153 14.80 -3.00 0.06
N LYS A 154 16.04 -3.46 0.34
CA LYS A 154 16.67 -4.58 -0.40
C LYS A 154 17.21 -5.69 0.50
N SER A 155 17.34 -5.44 1.78
CA SER A 155 17.97 -6.38 2.70
C SER A 155 17.21 -6.50 4.02
N GLY A 156 17.48 -7.57 4.75
CA GLY A 156 16.96 -7.73 6.11
C GLY A 156 17.42 -6.63 7.07
N ALA A 157 18.59 -6.01 6.81
CA ALA A 157 19.07 -4.88 7.59
C ALA A 157 18.21 -3.62 7.36
N ASP A 158 17.77 -3.38 6.12
CA ASP A 158 16.86 -2.26 5.82
C ASP A 158 15.52 -2.45 6.52
N VAL A 159 14.99 -3.68 6.50
CA VAL A 159 13.74 -4.02 7.21
C VAL A 159 13.90 -3.83 8.72
N ALA A 160 14.99 -4.33 9.31
CA ALA A 160 15.26 -4.16 10.73
C ALA A 160 15.34 -2.68 11.10
N LYS A 161 15.99 -1.87 10.27
CA LYS A 161 16.09 -0.42 10.47
C LYS A 161 14.73 0.28 10.36
N ALA A 162 13.89 -0.11 9.40
CA ALA A 162 12.53 0.42 9.30
C ALA A 162 11.72 0.15 10.58
N VAL A 163 11.81 -1.07 11.11
CA VAL A 163 11.13 -1.45 12.37
C VAL A 163 11.68 -0.66 13.57
N GLU A 164 13.01 -0.45 13.67
CA GLU A 164 13.60 0.42 14.70
C GLU A 164 13.06 1.86 14.65
N LEU A 165 12.74 2.37 13.45
CA LEU A 165 12.17 3.70 13.23
C LEU A 165 10.64 3.74 13.49
N GLY A 166 10.04 2.61 13.84
CA GLY A 166 8.63 2.49 14.20
C GLY A 166 7.71 2.01 13.08
N ALA A 167 8.23 1.68 11.89
CA ALA A 167 7.44 1.05 10.84
C ALA A 167 7.03 -0.39 11.26
N GLU A 168 5.92 -0.85 10.69
CA GLU A 168 5.35 -2.18 10.97
C GLU A 168 5.56 -3.15 9.78
N GLY A 169 6.37 -2.72 8.80
CA GLY A 169 6.75 -3.50 7.63
C GLY A 169 7.55 -2.69 6.62
#